data_e26fcb7d25aba1d5daa881d8c4f1ddfa
#
_entry.id   e26fcb7d25aba1d5daa881d8c4f1ddfa
#
_cell.length_a   1.000
_cell.length_b   1.000
_cell.length_c   1.000
_cell.angle_alpha   90.00
_cell.angle_beta   90.00
_cell.angle_gamma   90.00
#
_symmetry.space_group_name_H-M   'P 1'
#
loop_
_entity.id
_entity.type
_entity.pdbx_description
1 polymer ?
#
loop_
_entity_poly.entity_id
_entity_poly.type
_entity_poly.pdbx_seq_one_letter_code
_entity_poly.pdbx_strand_id
1 'polypeptide(L)'
;MDPAALAGWYAAVARDLPWRRTRDPWAILLSEVLLQQTQVARGLEYWSRLLDRFPTPAAMAAADLEEVMHLWQGAGYYARGRRLHELARAVCDPDAPWGGLLPSPGTTDDVVAALQSLPGIGPYTAAAVASIAYDLPAAVVDGNVRRVVSRQSASGTPSDRDVQRAADAWMEQAVAAGIAPSVWNQAVMDLGATVCRPRGVRCSACPVKASCKGTSSEEGPEAFPAPKPRRVKTERLVAVVDLDDHGRPHLVQRPATGRFAGLWGPPMVDANSEDAAALRAGRTVAGHVTHLLSHRRLEVVVVVGRTDEGRLPDALPTSSLDDRVLAVAMDHAEA
;
A
#
# COMPACT_ATOMS: atom_id res chain seq x y z
N MET A 1 -5.89 -23.02 16.72
CA MET A 1 -5.14 -23.34 15.48
C MET A 1 -3.86 -24.04 15.90
N ASP A 2 -3.41 -25.11 15.23
CA ASP A 2 -2.18 -25.82 15.59
C ASP A 2 -0.93 -25.01 15.18
N PRO A 3 -0.14 -24.49 16.14
CA PRO A 3 1.02 -23.65 15.83
C PRO A 3 2.16 -24.43 15.19
N ALA A 4 2.40 -25.67 15.62
CA ALA A 4 3.51 -26.48 15.11
C ALA A 4 3.27 -26.90 13.64
N ALA A 5 2.03 -27.29 13.32
CA ALA A 5 1.64 -27.64 11.95
C ALA A 5 1.79 -26.44 10.99
N LEU A 6 1.40 -25.22 11.44
CA LEU A 6 1.52 -24.02 10.61
C LEU A 6 2.98 -23.60 10.42
N ALA A 7 3.79 -23.61 11.49
CA ALA A 7 5.20 -23.25 11.42
C ALA A 7 6.00 -24.24 10.57
N GLY A 8 5.75 -25.54 10.70
CA GLY A 8 6.37 -26.58 9.87
C GLY A 8 6.02 -26.44 8.39
N TRP A 9 4.76 -26.15 8.08
CA TRP A 9 4.35 -25.85 6.71
C TRP A 9 5.05 -24.61 6.17
N TYR A 10 5.09 -23.52 6.96
CA TYR A 10 5.75 -22.28 6.54
C TYR A 10 7.25 -22.49 6.26
N ALA A 11 7.94 -23.23 7.10
CA ALA A 11 9.37 -23.55 6.89
C ALA A 11 9.63 -24.26 5.55
N ALA A 12 8.66 -25.07 5.08
CA ALA A 12 8.79 -25.81 3.82
C ALA A 12 8.42 -24.98 2.57
N VAL A 13 7.57 -23.94 2.69
CA VAL A 13 6.98 -23.26 1.54
C VAL A 13 7.13 -21.74 1.58
N ALA A 14 7.83 -21.19 2.56
CA ALA A 14 8.04 -19.74 2.70
C ALA A 14 8.57 -19.14 1.40
N ARG A 15 7.92 -18.07 0.93
CA ARG A 15 8.37 -17.33 -0.25
C ARG A 15 9.71 -16.70 0.03
N ASP A 16 10.67 -16.86 -0.88
CA ASP A 16 11.96 -16.21 -0.79
C ASP A 16 11.85 -14.74 -1.20
N LEU A 17 11.74 -13.86 -0.19
CA LEU A 17 11.60 -12.43 -0.36
C LEU A 17 12.76 -11.72 0.35
N PRO A 18 13.40 -10.70 -0.27
CA PRO A 18 14.62 -10.10 0.28
C PRO A 18 14.41 -9.49 1.67
N TRP A 19 13.28 -8.88 1.93
CA TRP A 19 12.94 -8.34 3.26
C TRP A 19 12.70 -9.39 4.35
N ARG A 20 12.64 -10.68 3.99
CA ARG A 20 12.59 -11.81 4.95
C ARG A 20 13.97 -12.31 5.35
N ARG A 21 15.01 -11.86 4.64
CA ARG A 21 16.40 -12.22 4.91
C ARG A 21 17.11 -11.22 5.82
N THR A 22 16.43 -10.16 6.21
CA THR A 22 16.96 -9.10 7.08
C THR A 22 16.14 -8.96 8.36
N ARG A 23 16.77 -8.40 9.41
CA ARG A 23 16.13 -7.94 10.64
C ARG A 23 16.23 -6.43 10.77
N ASP A 24 16.74 -5.74 9.77
CA ASP A 24 16.77 -4.28 9.75
C ASP A 24 15.34 -3.71 9.77
N PRO A 25 14.96 -2.97 10.83
CA PRO A 25 13.61 -2.45 10.97
C PRO A 25 13.22 -1.45 9.89
N TRP A 26 14.20 -0.70 9.34
CA TRP A 26 13.94 0.22 8.24
C TRP A 26 13.61 -0.53 6.94
N ALA A 27 14.41 -1.51 6.57
CA ALA A 27 14.17 -2.33 5.40
C ALA A 27 12.82 -3.10 5.48
N ILE A 28 12.47 -3.59 6.67
CA ILE A 28 11.18 -4.25 6.94
C ILE A 28 10.04 -3.22 6.82
N LEU A 29 10.16 -2.05 7.44
CA LEU A 29 9.16 -0.98 7.35
C LEU A 29 8.91 -0.57 5.89
N LEU A 30 9.96 -0.39 5.08
CA LEU A 30 9.84 -0.11 3.65
C LEU A 30 8.98 -1.16 2.95
N SER A 31 9.23 -2.45 3.20
CA SER A 31 8.46 -3.53 2.60
C SER A 31 6.99 -3.49 3.02
N GLU A 32 6.72 -3.27 4.30
CA GLU A 32 5.36 -3.24 4.83
C GLU A 32 4.55 -2.05 4.28
N VAL A 33 5.17 -0.88 4.13
CA VAL A 33 4.54 0.29 3.53
C VAL A 33 4.31 0.07 2.02
N LEU A 34 5.28 -0.48 1.30
CA LEU A 34 5.15 -0.76 -0.14
C LEU A 34 4.08 -1.80 -0.45
N LEU A 35 3.98 -2.86 0.36
CA LEU A 35 3.05 -3.95 0.12
C LEU A 35 1.59 -3.62 0.48
N GLN A 36 1.33 -2.48 1.12
CA GLN A 36 -0.03 -1.98 1.29
C GLN A 36 -0.67 -1.75 -0.09
N GLN A 37 -1.57 -2.65 -0.49
CA GLN A 37 -2.31 -2.60 -1.77
C GLN A 37 -1.43 -2.67 -3.04
N THR A 38 -0.17 -3.10 -2.92
CA THR A 38 0.74 -3.34 -4.04
C THR A 38 1.05 -4.83 -4.15
N GLN A 39 1.10 -5.35 -5.37
CA GLN A 39 1.48 -6.74 -5.60
C GLN A 39 2.96 -6.96 -5.28
N VAL A 40 3.30 -8.15 -4.75
CA VAL A 40 4.67 -8.50 -4.33
C VAL A 40 5.70 -8.29 -5.44
N ALA A 41 5.39 -8.73 -6.67
CA ALA A 41 6.31 -8.58 -7.82
C ALA A 41 6.71 -7.10 -8.06
N ARG A 42 5.74 -6.19 -8.00
CA ARG A 42 6.00 -4.75 -8.09
C ARG A 42 6.72 -4.24 -6.84
N GLY A 43 6.33 -4.71 -5.65
CA GLY A 43 6.97 -4.35 -4.38
C GLY A 43 8.46 -4.64 -4.34
N LEU A 44 8.91 -5.74 -4.97
CA LEU A 44 10.33 -6.14 -5.04
C LEU A 44 11.19 -5.07 -5.74
N GLU A 45 10.76 -4.60 -6.90
CA GLU A 45 11.49 -3.61 -7.68
C GLU A 45 11.63 -2.28 -6.91
N TYR A 46 10.51 -1.80 -6.33
CA TYR A 46 10.51 -0.54 -5.59
C TYR A 46 11.28 -0.65 -4.27
N TRP A 47 11.21 -1.78 -3.57
CA TRP A 47 11.92 -2.00 -2.32
C TRP A 47 13.43 -1.92 -2.52
N SER A 48 13.97 -2.61 -3.52
CA SER A 48 15.40 -2.56 -3.84
C SER A 48 15.82 -1.14 -4.16
N ARG A 49 15.13 -0.48 -5.10
CA ARG A 49 15.44 0.88 -5.54
C ARG A 49 15.40 1.91 -4.41
N LEU A 50 14.40 1.82 -3.53
CA LEU A 50 14.28 2.74 -2.40
C LEU A 50 15.34 2.45 -1.33
N LEU A 51 15.63 1.19 -1.03
CA LEU A 51 16.64 0.82 -0.03
C LEU A 51 18.05 1.16 -0.51
N ASP A 52 18.34 0.97 -1.81
CA ASP A 52 19.64 1.32 -2.41
C ASP A 52 19.88 2.84 -2.32
N ARG A 53 18.86 3.65 -2.56
CA ARG A 53 18.98 5.13 -2.49
C ARG A 53 18.87 5.66 -1.05
N PHE A 54 18.03 5.05 -0.23
CA PHE A 54 17.73 5.47 1.14
C PHE A 54 17.94 4.29 2.11
N PRO A 55 19.19 3.87 2.36
CA PRO A 55 19.50 2.71 3.21
C PRO A 55 19.16 2.93 4.69
N THR A 56 18.91 4.17 5.10
CA THR A 56 18.55 4.54 6.48
C THR A 56 17.46 5.61 6.49
N PRO A 57 16.74 5.78 7.62
CA PRO A 57 15.84 6.92 7.79
C PRO A 57 16.55 8.27 7.53
N ALA A 58 17.79 8.42 8.00
CA ALA A 58 18.55 9.64 7.82
C ALA A 58 18.84 9.98 6.34
N ALA A 59 19.14 8.97 5.52
CA ALA A 59 19.33 9.17 4.09
C ALA A 59 18.05 9.66 3.41
N MET A 60 16.89 9.16 3.82
CA MET A 60 15.60 9.61 3.28
C MET A 60 15.19 10.98 3.84
N ALA A 61 15.45 11.25 5.12
CA ALA A 61 15.15 12.53 5.75
C ALA A 61 15.93 13.72 5.14
N ALA A 62 17.15 13.44 4.67
CA ALA A 62 18.01 14.43 4.02
C ALA A 62 17.66 14.69 2.55
N ALA A 63 16.88 13.83 1.92
CA ALA A 63 16.46 13.99 0.54
C ALA A 63 15.26 14.96 0.42
N ASP A 64 15.12 15.60 -0.73
CA ASP A 64 13.94 16.37 -1.03
C ASP A 64 12.73 15.44 -1.25
N LEU A 65 11.55 15.91 -0.87
CA LEU A 65 10.31 15.15 -1.06
C LEU A 65 10.09 14.79 -2.54
N GLU A 66 10.47 15.66 -3.45
CA GLU A 66 10.32 15.45 -4.89
C GLU A 66 11.15 14.25 -5.37
N GLU A 67 12.39 14.10 -4.88
CA GLU A 67 13.24 12.94 -5.16
C GLU A 67 12.59 11.64 -4.66
N VAL A 68 12.08 11.63 -3.42
CA VAL A 68 11.38 10.46 -2.87
C VAL A 68 10.15 10.12 -3.71
N MET A 69 9.38 11.11 -4.13
CA MET A 69 8.16 10.93 -4.93
C MET A 69 8.48 10.47 -6.36
N HIS A 70 9.59 10.91 -6.93
CA HIS A 70 10.06 10.43 -8.23
C HIS A 70 10.41 8.93 -8.17
N LEU A 71 11.15 8.49 -7.16
CA LEU A 71 11.43 7.07 -6.93
C LEU A 71 10.18 6.24 -6.61
N TRP A 72 9.14 6.86 -6.06
CA TRP A 72 7.85 6.23 -5.76
C TRP A 72 6.92 6.15 -6.96
N GLN A 73 7.22 6.88 -8.04
CA GLN A 73 6.37 6.97 -9.23
C GLN A 73 6.04 5.59 -9.78
N GLY A 74 4.75 5.34 -10.04
CA GLY A 74 4.25 4.04 -10.49
C GLY A 74 3.90 3.04 -9.38
N ALA A 75 4.38 3.19 -8.13
CA ALA A 75 4.01 2.31 -7.01
C ALA A 75 2.55 2.50 -6.57
N GLY A 76 1.94 3.65 -6.91
CA GLY A 76 0.57 4.00 -6.53
C GLY A 76 0.45 4.41 -5.05
N TYR A 77 -0.77 4.89 -4.68
CA TYR A 77 -1.03 5.32 -3.29
C TYR A 77 0.04 6.27 -2.75
N TYR A 78 0.32 7.32 -3.47
CA TYR A 78 1.42 8.26 -3.28
C TYR A 78 1.50 8.89 -1.88
N ALA A 79 0.38 8.95 -1.15
CA ALA A 79 0.36 9.38 0.24
C ALA A 79 1.28 8.53 1.15
N ARG A 80 1.54 7.27 0.78
CA ARG A 80 2.47 6.40 1.53
C ARG A 80 3.91 6.88 1.41
N GLY A 81 4.35 7.23 0.20
CA GLY A 81 5.70 7.79 -0.03
C GLY A 81 5.92 9.08 0.75
N ARG A 82 4.94 10.01 0.72
CA ARG A 82 5.01 11.23 1.53
C ARG A 82 5.10 10.97 3.02
N ARG A 83 4.20 10.10 3.54
CA ARG A 83 4.21 9.76 4.98
C ARG A 83 5.48 9.03 5.38
N LEU A 84 6.07 8.24 4.49
CA LEU A 84 7.36 7.60 4.75
C LEU A 84 8.49 8.63 4.85
N HIS A 85 8.49 9.66 4.00
CA HIS A 85 9.43 10.77 4.12
C HIS A 85 9.21 11.60 5.39
N GLU A 86 7.95 11.91 5.73
CA GLU A 86 7.59 12.57 7.00
C GLU A 86 8.04 11.74 8.21
N LEU A 87 7.84 10.43 8.17
CA LEU A 87 8.31 9.49 9.20
C LEU A 87 9.84 9.53 9.34
N ALA A 88 10.57 9.45 8.24
CA ALA A 88 12.02 9.51 8.25
C ALA A 88 12.53 10.79 8.92
N ARG A 89 11.91 11.93 8.61
CA ARG A 89 12.22 13.21 9.26
C ARG A 89 11.87 13.21 10.74
N ALA A 90 10.71 12.68 11.14
CA ALA A 90 10.30 12.61 12.53
C ALA A 90 11.24 11.72 13.36
N VAL A 91 11.74 10.62 12.81
CA VAL A 91 12.72 9.73 13.45
C VAL A 91 14.07 10.41 13.63
N CYS A 92 14.45 11.28 12.70
CA CYS A 92 15.72 12.00 12.69
C CYS A 92 15.65 13.40 13.34
N ASP A 93 14.49 13.78 13.86
CA ASP A 93 14.34 15.04 14.59
C ASP A 93 15.28 15.03 15.81
N PRO A 94 16.12 16.07 16.01
CA PRO A 94 17.03 16.13 17.16
C PRO A 94 16.34 16.04 18.52
N ASP A 95 15.09 16.48 18.61
CA ASP A 95 14.28 16.44 19.83
C ASP A 95 13.54 15.10 20.00
N ALA A 96 13.57 14.22 18.98
CA ALA A 96 12.95 12.92 19.07
C ALA A 96 13.80 11.92 19.87
N PRO A 97 13.17 11.03 20.65
CA PRO A 97 13.91 10.06 21.48
C PRO A 97 14.59 8.95 20.67
N TRP A 98 14.48 8.97 19.32
CA TRP A 98 14.86 7.87 18.45
C TRP A 98 16.30 7.91 17.93
N GLY A 99 16.97 9.07 18.00
CA GLY A 99 18.37 9.22 17.56
C GLY A 99 18.62 8.83 16.09
N GLY A 100 17.64 9.04 15.21
CA GLY A 100 17.73 8.67 13.79
C GLY A 100 17.48 7.18 13.48
N LEU A 101 17.08 6.39 14.48
CA LEU A 101 16.73 4.97 14.35
C LEU A 101 15.24 4.77 14.63
N LEU A 102 14.64 3.72 14.07
CA LEU A 102 13.28 3.36 14.48
C LEU A 102 13.24 2.94 15.94
N PRO A 103 12.10 3.17 16.65
CA PRO A 103 11.93 2.79 18.03
C PRO A 103 12.41 1.36 18.28
N SER A 104 13.32 1.19 19.22
CA SER A 104 13.96 -0.08 19.55
C SER A 104 13.84 -0.37 21.07
N PRO A 105 14.34 -1.49 21.59
CA PRO A 105 13.58 -2.39 22.44
C PRO A 105 13.18 -1.82 23.79
N GLY A 106 11.94 -2.11 24.13
CA GLY A 106 11.26 -2.04 25.42
C GLY A 106 10.33 -3.23 25.49
N THR A 107 9.24 -3.10 26.23
CA THR A 107 8.15 -4.08 26.15
C THR A 107 7.47 -4.03 24.78
N THR A 108 6.73 -5.09 24.43
CA THR A 108 5.97 -5.12 23.17
C THR A 108 5.05 -3.90 23.04
N ASP A 109 4.36 -3.56 24.11
CA ASP A 109 3.40 -2.45 24.11
C ASP A 109 4.12 -1.11 23.92
N ASP A 110 5.28 -0.90 24.57
CA ASP A 110 6.08 0.32 24.42
C ASP A 110 6.55 0.51 22.98
N VAL A 111 7.09 -0.55 22.37
CA VAL A 111 7.59 -0.49 20.98
C VAL A 111 6.45 -0.29 19.98
N VAL A 112 5.33 -1.00 20.13
CA VAL A 112 4.16 -0.84 19.26
C VAL A 112 3.57 0.57 19.40
N ALA A 113 3.43 1.09 20.62
CA ALA A 113 2.93 2.45 20.85
C ALA A 113 3.87 3.51 20.26
N ALA A 114 5.17 3.34 20.44
CA ALA A 114 6.19 4.23 19.89
C ALA A 114 6.17 4.23 18.36
N LEU A 115 6.09 3.06 17.72
CA LEU A 115 5.95 2.95 16.27
C LEU A 115 4.65 3.61 15.77
N GLN A 116 3.53 3.42 16.47
CA GLN A 116 2.25 4.03 16.11
C GLN A 116 2.22 5.56 16.24
N SER A 117 3.10 6.15 17.03
CA SER A 117 3.24 7.61 17.13
C SER A 117 3.87 8.24 15.89
N LEU A 118 4.54 7.44 15.05
CA LEU A 118 5.20 7.92 13.84
C LEU A 118 4.20 8.16 12.70
N PRO A 119 4.44 9.16 11.84
CA PRO A 119 3.59 9.48 10.71
C PRO A 119 3.34 8.28 9.80
N GLY A 120 2.07 7.96 9.52
CA GLY A 120 1.69 6.91 8.58
C GLY A 120 1.76 5.48 9.10
N ILE A 121 2.14 5.27 10.37
CA ILE A 121 2.18 3.95 10.99
C ILE A 121 0.86 3.65 11.69
N GLY A 122 0.13 2.68 11.16
CA GLY A 122 -1.06 2.12 11.80
C GLY A 122 -0.75 0.90 12.66
N PRO A 123 -1.78 0.36 13.36
CA PRO A 123 -1.62 -0.83 14.22
C PRO A 123 -0.99 -2.03 13.50
N TYR A 124 -1.40 -2.27 12.24
CA TYR A 124 -0.84 -3.34 11.42
C TYR A 124 0.67 -3.18 11.23
N THR A 125 1.11 -2.01 10.72
CA THR A 125 2.53 -1.79 10.38
C THR A 125 3.39 -1.79 11.64
N ALA A 126 2.91 -1.22 12.75
CA ALA A 126 3.61 -1.26 14.04
C ALA A 126 3.82 -2.69 14.53
N ALA A 127 2.76 -3.52 14.52
CA ALA A 127 2.85 -4.93 14.92
C ALA A 127 3.76 -5.73 13.98
N ALA A 128 3.72 -5.47 12.67
CA ALA A 128 4.57 -6.14 11.69
C ALA A 128 6.06 -5.83 11.94
N VAL A 129 6.42 -4.55 12.10
CA VAL A 129 7.81 -4.16 12.40
C VAL A 129 8.24 -4.72 13.76
N ALA A 130 7.41 -4.57 14.81
CA ALA A 130 7.71 -5.08 16.14
C ALA A 130 7.97 -6.60 16.14
N SER A 131 7.16 -7.36 15.44
CA SER A 131 7.32 -8.82 15.41
C SER A 131 8.40 -9.29 14.44
N ILE A 132 8.52 -8.68 13.25
CA ILE A 132 9.44 -9.19 12.23
C ILE A 132 10.87 -8.70 12.48
N ALA A 133 11.07 -7.44 12.89
CA ALA A 133 12.39 -6.90 13.15
C ALA A 133 12.93 -7.28 14.54
N TYR A 134 12.08 -7.16 15.56
CA TYR A 134 12.48 -7.29 16.97
C TYR A 134 12.02 -8.58 17.63
N ASP A 135 11.29 -9.42 16.90
CA ASP A 135 10.74 -10.70 17.40
C ASP A 135 9.84 -10.56 18.64
N LEU A 136 9.16 -9.41 18.75
CA LEU A 136 8.23 -9.13 19.84
C LEU A 136 6.86 -9.75 19.55
N PRO A 137 6.13 -10.28 20.55
CA PRO A 137 4.85 -10.98 20.38
C PRO A 137 3.68 -10.04 20.08
N ALA A 138 3.79 -9.27 19.00
CA ALA A 138 2.74 -8.42 18.48
C ALA A 138 2.00 -9.12 17.32
N ALA A 139 0.72 -9.45 17.50
CA ALA A 139 -0.06 -10.14 16.48
C ALA A 139 -0.46 -9.18 15.36
N VAL A 140 -0.16 -9.57 14.11
CA VAL A 140 -0.48 -8.82 12.90
C VAL A 140 -1.88 -9.15 12.41
N VAL A 141 -2.67 -8.16 12.08
CA VAL A 141 -3.98 -8.32 11.45
C VAL A 141 -4.08 -7.51 10.15
N ASP A 142 -3.86 -8.19 9.02
CA ASP A 142 -4.16 -7.68 7.68
C ASP A 142 -5.46 -8.28 7.12
N GLY A 143 -5.78 -8.01 5.86
CA GLY A 143 -6.93 -8.61 5.19
C GLY A 143 -6.82 -10.13 5.02
N ASN A 144 -5.61 -10.70 4.95
CA ASN A 144 -5.37 -12.12 4.87
C ASN A 144 -5.61 -12.79 6.23
N VAL A 145 -5.02 -12.24 7.28
CA VAL A 145 -5.21 -12.74 8.66
C VAL A 145 -6.68 -12.66 9.06
N ARG A 146 -7.37 -11.54 8.80
CA ARG A 146 -8.81 -11.40 9.02
C ARG A 146 -9.60 -12.53 8.36
N ARG A 147 -9.30 -12.85 7.11
CA ARG A 147 -9.96 -13.93 6.38
C ARG A 147 -9.68 -15.30 7.00
N VAL A 148 -8.44 -15.55 7.40
CA VAL A 148 -8.06 -16.80 8.09
C VAL A 148 -8.83 -16.93 9.41
N VAL A 149 -8.87 -15.88 10.24
CA VAL A 149 -9.65 -15.83 11.49
C VAL A 149 -11.13 -16.08 11.22
N SER A 150 -11.72 -15.38 10.25
CA SER A 150 -13.14 -15.55 9.90
C SER A 150 -13.48 -16.98 9.54
N ARG A 151 -12.61 -17.66 8.76
CA ARG A 151 -12.81 -19.05 8.33
C ARG A 151 -12.56 -20.04 9.43
N GLN A 152 -11.51 -19.86 10.23
CA GLN A 152 -11.23 -20.72 11.37
C GLN A 152 -12.37 -20.72 12.40
N SER A 153 -13.05 -19.58 12.57
CA SER A 153 -14.18 -19.42 13.49
C SER A 153 -15.56 -19.59 12.84
N ALA A 154 -15.67 -19.75 11.52
CA ALA A 154 -16.91 -19.69 10.74
C ALA A 154 -17.73 -18.41 11.01
N SER A 155 -17.06 -17.25 11.14
CA SER A 155 -17.72 -15.96 11.40
C SER A 155 -17.84 -15.14 10.13
N GLY A 156 -19.09 -14.79 9.74
CA GLY A 156 -19.38 -14.01 8.55
C GLY A 156 -18.97 -12.53 8.69
N THR A 157 -19.16 -11.95 9.86
CA THR A 157 -18.93 -10.52 10.12
C THR A 157 -18.22 -10.27 11.46
N PRO A 158 -16.99 -10.82 11.66
CA PRO A 158 -16.29 -10.59 12.91
C PRO A 158 -15.91 -9.10 13.04
N SER A 159 -16.07 -8.54 14.25
CA SER A 159 -15.59 -7.19 14.54
C SER A 159 -14.06 -7.13 14.49
N ASP A 160 -13.49 -5.92 14.32
CA ASP A 160 -12.04 -5.73 14.36
C ASP A 160 -11.45 -6.21 15.68
N ARG A 161 -12.15 -5.97 16.78
CA ARG A 161 -11.77 -6.40 18.14
C ARG A 161 -11.74 -7.92 18.27
N ASP A 162 -12.72 -8.64 17.69
CA ASP A 162 -12.76 -10.09 17.77
C ASP A 162 -11.66 -10.73 16.94
N VAL A 163 -11.35 -10.14 15.77
CA VAL A 163 -10.24 -10.61 14.93
C VAL A 163 -8.90 -10.40 15.64
N GLN A 164 -8.70 -9.22 16.24
CA GLN A 164 -7.45 -8.94 16.97
C GLN A 164 -7.30 -9.90 18.15
N ARG A 165 -8.33 -10.06 18.98
CA ARG A 165 -8.32 -10.99 20.12
C ARG A 165 -7.97 -12.42 19.69
N ALA A 166 -8.51 -12.89 18.57
CA ALA A 166 -8.18 -14.22 18.05
C ALA A 166 -6.73 -14.32 17.58
N ALA A 167 -6.21 -13.28 16.93
CA ALA A 167 -4.83 -13.22 16.49
C ALA A 167 -3.85 -13.17 17.67
N ASP A 168 -4.17 -12.39 18.72
CA ASP A 168 -3.39 -12.31 19.95
C ASP A 168 -3.32 -13.67 20.66
N ALA A 169 -4.47 -14.33 20.83
CA ALA A 169 -4.51 -15.67 21.44
C ALA A 169 -3.74 -16.74 20.62
N TRP A 170 -3.70 -16.61 19.31
CA TRP A 170 -2.87 -17.48 18.46
C TRP A 170 -1.38 -17.16 18.58
N MET A 171 -1.01 -15.89 18.71
CA MET A 171 0.37 -15.48 18.96
C MET A 171 0.86 -16.04 20.31
N GLU A 172 0.07 -15.91 21.37
CA GLU A 172 0.39 -16.47 22.70
C GLU A 172 0.62 -18.00 22.63
N GLN A 173 -0.24 -18.72 21.93
CA GLN A 173 -0.10 -20.18 21.72
C GLN A 173 1.18 -20.51 20.94
N ALA A 174 1.53 -19.71 19.91
CA ALA A 174 2.72 -19.91 19.12
C ALA A 174 3.99 -19.68 19.96
N VAL A 175 4.05 -18.61 20.72
CA VAL A 175 5.16 -18.31 21.64
C VAL A 175 5.31 -19.39 22.70
N ALA A 176 4.20 -19.85 23.30
CA ALA A 176 4.21 -20.95 24.26
C ALA A 176 4.70 -22.28 23.66
N ALA A 177 4.52 -22.46 22.34
CA ALA A 177 5.06 -23.60 21.58
C ALA A 177 6.50 -23.40 21.09
N GLY A 178 7.19 -22.32 21.49
CA GLY A 178 8.56 -21.99 21.12
C GLY A 178 8.72 -21.47 19.68
N ILE A 179 7.64 -20.98 19.06
CA ILE A 179 7.66 -20.42 17.71
C ILE A 179 7.89 -18.92 17.80
N ALA A 180 8.91 -18.44 17.09
CA ALA A 180 9.25 -17.02 17.06
C ALA A 180 8.09 -16.18 16.48
N PRO A 181 7.75 -15.02 17.10
CA PRO A 181 6.69 -14.12 16.63
C PRO A 181 6.82 -13.73 15.16
N SER A 182 8.03 -13.48 14.67
CA SER A 182 8.30 -13.18 13.28
C SER A 182 7.93 -14.32 12.34
N VAL A 183 8.21 -15.55 12.72
CA VAL A 183 7.84 -16.76 11.95
C VAL A 183 6.33 -16.93 11.94
N TRP A 184 5.70 -16.79 13.11
CA TRP A 184 4.26 -16.95 13.26
C TRP A 184 3.45 -16.00 12.38
N ASN A 185 3.70 -14.69 12.49
CA ASN A 185 2.97 -13.69 11.72
C ASN A 185 3.13 -13.90 10.21
N GLN A 186 4.35 -14.13 9.75
CA GLN A 186 4.60 -14.39 8.34
C GLN A 186 3.92 -15.69 7.86
N ALA A 187 3.87 -16.72 8.70
CA ALA A 187 3.18 -17.97 8.38
C ALA A 187 1.67 -17.78 8.21
N VAL A 188 1.01 -17.03 9.11
CA VAL A 188 -0.43 -16.76 9.00
C VAL A 188 -0.74 -15.88 7.77
N MET A 189 0.09 -14.88 7.50
CA MET A 189 -0.05 -14.03 6.32
C MET A 189 0.13 -14.85 5.02
N ASP A 190 1.14 -15.72 4.94
CA ASP A 190 1.37 -16.57 3.77
C ASP A 190 0.27 -17.61 3.59
N LEU A 191 -0.24 -18.19 4.66
CA LEU A 191 -1.41 -19.08 4.61
C LEU A 191 -2.58 -18.36 3.93
N GLY A 192 -2.87 -17.13 4.34
CA GLY A 192 -3.91 -16.30 3.74
C GLY A 192 -3.65 -15.96 2.28
N ALA A 193 -2.41 -15.65 1.93
CA ALA A 193 -2.05 -15.25 0.58
C ALA A 193 -2.02 -16.40 -0.44
N THR A 194 -1.63 -17.62 -0.01
CA THR A 194 -1.33 -18.72 -0.93
C THR A 194 -2.33 -19.88 -0.88
N VAL A 195 -2.84 -20.21 0.29
CA VAL A 195 -3.74 -21.37 0.53
C VAL A 195 -5.17 -20.90 0.81
N CYS A 196 -5.36 -20.09 1.85
CA CYS A 196 -6.66 -19.57 2.29
C CYS A 196 -7.06 -18.32 1.50
N ARG A 197 -7.00 -18.39 0.16
CA ARG A 197 -7.25 -17.26 -0.77
C ARG A 197 -8.71 -16.81 -0.75
N PRO A 198 -9.02 -15.58 -1.20
CA PRO A 198 -10.40 -15.09 -1.27
C PRO A 198 -11.32 -15.99 -2.11
N ARG A 199 -10.81 -16.48 -3.24
CA ARG A 199 -11.49 -17.42 -4.14
C ARG A 199 -10.55 -18.56 -4.53
N GLY A 200 -11.10 -19.74 -4.78
CA GLY A 200 -10.30 -20.93 -5.10
C GLY A 200 -9.42 -21.34 -3.91
N VAL A 201 -10.05 -21.43 -2.74
CA VAL A 201 -9.37 -21.85 -1.51
C VAL A 201 -8.86 -23.29 -1.62
N ARG A 202 -7.63 -23.55 -1.15
CA ARG A 202 -6.97 -24.85 -1.25
C ARG A 202 -6.97 -25.57 0.10
N CYS A 203 -8.15 -25.95 0.61
CA CYS A 203 -8.27 -26.57 1.92
C CYS A 203 -7.58 -27.94 2.02
N SER A 204 -7.35 -28.66 0.92
CA SER A 204 -6.59 -29.91 0.90
C SER A 204 -5.10 -29.71 1.23
N ALA A 205 -4.55 -28.54 0.93
CA ALA A 205 -3.16 -28.17 1.23
C ALA A 205 -3.02 -27.33 2.52
N CYS A 206 -4.11 -27.14 3.28
CA CYS A 206 -4.09 -26.30 4.47
C CYS A 206 -3.57 -27.06 5.69
N PRO A 207 -2.45 -26.65 6.31
CA PRO A 207 -1.86 -27.33 7.47
C PRO A 207 -2.75 -27.30 8.72
N VAL A 208 -3.67 -26.32 8.78
CA VAL A 208 -4.57 -26.10 9.93
C VAL A 208 -6.04 -26.40 9.61
N LYS A 209 -6.28 -27.22 8.58
CA LYS A 209 -7.64 -27.61 8.17
C LYS A 209 -8.44 -28.27 9.29
N ALA A 210 -7.79 -29.13 10.10
CA ALA A 210 -8.46 -29.90 11.13
C ALA A 210 -9.17 -29.02 12.19
N SER A 211 -8.65 -27.82 12.46
CA SER A 211 -9.26 -26.86 13.41
C SER A 211 -10.21 -25.87 12.73
N CYS A 212 -10.39 -25.93 11.40
CA CYS A 212 -11.11 -24.90 10.65
C CYS A 212 -12.63 -25.16 10.63
N LYS A 213 -13.40 -24.37 11.39
CA LYS A 213 -14.86 -24.46 11.42
C LYS A 213 -15.51 -24.14 10.06
N GLY A 214 -14.90 -23.26 9.26
CA GLY A 214 -15.40 -22.93 7.95
C GLY A 214 -15.35 -24.07 6.94
N THR A 215 -14.43 -25.06 7.11
CA THR A 215 -14.42 -26.27 6.28
C THR A 215 -15.47 -27.29 6.68
N SER A 216 -15.98 -27.20 7.90
CA SER A 216 -17.04 -28.06 8.45
C SER A 216 -18.42 -27.39 8.38
N SER A 217 -18.50 -26.15 7.89
CA SER A 217 -19.75 -25.43 7.66
C SER A 217 -20.41 -25.91 6.37
N GLU A 218 -21.74 -25.96 6.35
CA GLU A 218 -22.55 -26.29 5.15
C GLU A 218 -22.31 -25.30 4.01
N GLU A 219 -22.10 -24.01 4.34
CA GLU A 219 -21.84 -22.94 3.36
C GLU A 219 -20.42 -22.99 2.78
N GLY A 220 -19.53 -23.75 3.40
CA GLY A 220 -18.13 -23.83 3.02
C GLY A 220 -17.28 -22.61 3.39
N PRO A 221 -15.94 -22.71 3.30
CA PRO A 221 -15.02 -21.69 3.80
C PRO A 221 -15.08 -20.36 3.01
N GLU A 222 -15.53 -20.35 1.76
CA GLU A 222 -15.61 -19.13 0.95
C GLU A 222 -16.76 -18.19 1.36
N ALA A 223 -17.72 -18.68 2.16
CA ALA A 223 -18.75 -17.84 2.75
C ALA A 223 -18.20 -16.87 3.83
N PHE A 224 -16.98 -17.14 4.33
CA PHE A 224 -16.37 -16.37 5.42
C PHE A 224 -15.10 -15.61 5.00
N PRO A 225 -14.98 -14.29 5.35
CA PRO A 225 -16.05 -13.41 5.81
C PRO A 225 -17.09 -13.17 4.72
N ALA A 226 -18.30 -12.78 5.12
CA ALA A 226 -19.37 -12.44 4.20
C ALA A 226 -18.93 -11.33 3.22
N PRO A 227 -19.25 -11.43 1.93
CA PRO A 227 -18.85 -10.43 0.94
C PRO A 227 -19.44 -9.07 1.28
N LYS A 228 -18.60 -8.04 1.35
CA LYS A 228 -19.07 -6.65 1.46
C LYS A 228 -19.46 -6.13 0.07
N PRO A 229 -20.65 -5.51 -0.11
CA PRO A 229 -21.02 -4.92 -1.38
C PRO A 229 -20.04 -3.80 -1.74
N ARG A 230 -19.44 -3.89 -2.94
CA ARG A 230 -18.47 -2.92 -3.41
C ARG A 230 -19.17 -1.90 -4.29
N ARG A 231 -19.34 -0.69 -3.78
CA ARG A 231 -19.84 0.44 -4.58
C ARG A 231 -18.65 1.18 -5.19
N VAL A 232 -18.53 1.15 -6.50
CA VAL A 232 -17.56 1.94 -7.26
C VAL A 232 -18.27 3.22 -7.70
N LYS A 233 -17.80 4.37 -7.23
CA LYS A 233 -18.32 5.68 -7.65
C LYS A 233 -17.62 6.07 -8.97
N THR A 234 -18.41 6.39 -10.01
CA THR A 234 -17.88 6.98 -11.24
C THR A 234 -17.79 8.50 -11.08
N GLU A 235 -16.65 9.06 -11.44
CA GLU A 235 -16.39 10.49 -11.49
C GLU A 235 -15.96 10.86 -12.91
N ARG A 236 -16.54 11.93 -13.44
CA ARG A 236 -16.27 12.46 -14.76
C ARG A 236 -15.43 13.71 -14.65
N LEU A 237 -14.32 13.74 -15.36
CA LEU A 237 -13.33 14.81 -15.29
C LEU A 237 -13.01 15.34 -16.68
N VAL A 238 -12.53 16.57 -16.72
CA VAL A 238 -11.90 17.19 -17.89
C VAL A 238 -10.45 17.44 -17.54
N ALA A 239 -9.52 16.90 -18.32
CA ALA A 239 -8.10 17.20 -18.23
C ALA A 239 -7.71 18.14 -19.37
N VAL A 240 -7.00 19.21 -19.02
CA VAL A 240 -6.55 20.23 -19.96
C VAL A 240 -5.05 20.06 -20.18
N VAL A 241 -4.68 19.75 -21.42
CA VAL A 241 -3.28 19.61 -21.85
C VAL A 241 -2.97 20.70 -22.84
N ASP A 242 -2.50 21.86 -22.36
CA ASP A 242 -2.02 22.93 -23.21
C ASP A 242 -0.53 22.67 -23.52
N LEU A 243 -0.14 22.72 -24.80
CA LEU A 243 1.20 22.44 -25.28
C LEU A 243 1.88 23.72 -25.71
N ASP A 244 3.17 23.89 -25.38
CA ASP A 244 4.00 24.95 -25.92
C ASP A 244 4.50 24.66 -27.34
N ASP A 245 5.25 25.58 -27.94
CA ASP A 245 5.79 25.42 -29.31
C ASP A 245 6.83 24.30 -29.46
N HIS A 246 7.29 23.72 -28.32
CA HIS A 246 8.17 22.55 -28.27
C HIS A 246 7.44 21.26 -27.93
N GLY A 247 6.10 21.29 -27.89
CA GLY A 247 5.27 20.13 -27.51
C GLY A 247 5.30 19.79 -26.02
N ARG A 248 5.80 20.68 -25.15
CA ARG A 248 5.85 20.43 -23.71
C ARG A 248 4.52 20.83 -23.07
N PRO A 249 3.92 19.96 -22.23
CA PRO A 249 2.63 20.26 -21.60
C PRO A 249 2.76 21.26 -20.44
N HIS A 250 1.73 22.08 -20.29
CA HIS A 250 1.53 22.85 -19.05
C HIS A 250 1.13 21.91 -17.92
N LEU A 251 1.97 21.83 -16.89
CA LEU A 251 1.75 21.00 -15.71
C LEU A 251 1.67 21.85 -14.45
N VAL A 252 0.74 21.50 -13.58
CA VAL A 252 0.57 22.14 -12.27
C VAL A 252 0.82 21.14 -11.15
N GLN A 253 1.43 21.61 -10.07
CA GLN A 253 1.55 20.77 -8.87
C GLN A 253 0.22 20.78 -8.11
N ARG A 254 -0.29 19.59 -7.82
CA ARG A 254 -1.53 19.44 -7.06
C ARG A 254 -1.34 19.80 -5.59
N PRO A 255 -2.39 20.27 -4.92
CA PRO A 255 -2.35 20.55 -3.48
C PRO A 255 -1.82 19.37 -2.66
N ALA A 256 -1.32 19.63 -1.47
CA ALA A 256 -0.78 18.61 -0.55
C ALA A 256 -1.83 17.59 -0.07
N THR A 257 -3.12 17.86 -0.28
CA THR A 257 -4.24 16.98 0.09
C THR A 257 -5.08 16.62 -1.13
N GLY A 258 -5.84 15.54 -1.04
CA GLY A 258 -6.72 15.10 -2.12
C GLY A 258 -6.11 14.02 -3.02
N ARG A 259 -6.72 13.86 -4.20
CA ARG A 259 -6.31 12.84 -5.17
C ARG A 259 -4.99 13.23 -5.84
N PHE A 260 -4.04 12.29 -5.90
CA PHE A 260 -2.71 12.52 -6.48
C PHE A 260 -1.98 13.73 -5.88
N ALA A 261 -2.25 14.03 -4.60
CA ALA A 261 -1.74 15.18 -3.89
C ALA A 261 -0.22 15.32 -4.03
N GLY A 262 0.27 16.55 -4.26
CA GLY A 262 1.68 16.88 -4.41
C GLY A 262 2.34 16.39 -5.70
N LEU A 263 1.65 15.60 -6.53
CA LEU A 263 2.14 15.21 -7.85
C LEU A 263 1.87 16.30 -8.88
N TRP A 264 2.66 16.30 -9.92
CA TRP A 264 2.46 17.15 -11.09
C TRP A 264 1.52 16.49 -12.09
N GLY A 265 0.78 17.27 -12.82
CA GLY A 265 -0.08 16.77 -13.88
C GLY A 265 -0.83 17.91 -14.57
N PRO A 266 -1.51 17.63 -15.68
CA PRO A 266 -2.34 18.62 -16.34
C PRO A 266 -3.47 19.08 -15.41
N PRO A 267 -3.89 20.35 -15.49
CA PRO A 267 -5.08 20.83 -14.78
C PRO A 267 -6.27 19.91 -15.04
N MET A 268 -7.00 19.57 -13.97
CA MET A 268 -8.10 18.61 -14.05
C MET A 268 -9.25 19.06 -13.16
N VAL A 269 -10.47 19.14 -13.71
CA VAL A 269 -11.66 19.61 -13.02
C VAL A 269 -12.81 18.60 -13.15
N ASP A 270 -13.80 18.69 -12.27
CA ASP A 270 -15.05 17.93 -12.41
C ASP A 270 -15.77 18.35 -13.70
N ALA A 271 -16.20 17.41 -14.52
CA ALA A 271 -16.84 17.69 -15.80
C ALA A 271 -18.18 18.44 -15.67
N ASN A 272 -18.78 18.40 -14.47
CA ASN A 272 -20.04 19.10 -14.16
C ASN A 272 -19.80 20.45 -13.44
N SER A 273 -18.54 20.86 -13.21
CA SER A 273 -18.22 22.17 -12.63
C SER A 273 -18.44 23.31 -13.63
N GLU A 274 -18.69 24.51 -13.13
CA GLU A 274 -18.79 25.72 -13.97
C GLU A 274 -17.48 25.97 -14.74
N ASP A 275 -16.35 25.64 -14.14
CA ASP A 275 -15.01 25.77 -14.76
C ASP A 275 -14.81 24.85 -15.97
N ALA A 276 -15.50 23.70 -16.03
CA ALA A 276 -15.30 22.73 -17.11
C ALA A 276 -15.68 23.29 -18.49
N ALA A 277 -16.71 24.12 -18.57
CA ALA A 277 -17.14 24.75 -19.80
C ALA A 277 -16.11 25.81 -20.27
N ALA A 278 -15.61 26.62 -19.35
CA ALA A 278 -14.59 27.63 -19.63
C ALA A 278 -13.25 26.98 -20.07
N LEU A 279 -12.86 25.89 -19.43
CA LEU A 279 -11.64 25.17 -19.75
C LEU A 279 -11.70 24.40 -21.08
N ARG A 280 -12.89 24.08 -21.57
CA ARG A 280 -13.09 23.49 -22.91
C ARG A 280 -13.08 24.53 -24.03
N ALA A 281 -13.41 25.76 -23.71
CA ALA A 281 -13.52 26.84 -24.72
C ALA A 281 -12.16 27.04 -25.44
N GLY A 282 -12.20 27.03 -26.77
CA GLY A 282 -11.00 27.19 -27.61
C GLY A 282 -10.05 25.99 -27.66
N ARG A 283 -10.43 24.84 -27.07
CA ARG A 283 -9.63 23.59 -27.06
C ARG A 283 -10.31 22.47 -27.84
N THR A 284 -9.50 21.59 -28.42
CA THR A 284 -9.98 20.42 -29.17
C THR A 284 -10.03 19.20 -28.26
N VAL A 285 -11.05 18.35 -28.42
CA VAL A 285 -11.10 17.04 -27.72
C VAL A 285 -10.12 16.08 -28.37
N ALA A 286 -9.07 15.69 -27.63
CA ALA A 286 -8.08 14.74 -28.10
C ALA A 286 -8.51 13.29 -27.87
N GLY A 287 -9.29 13.01 -26.83
CA GLY A 287 -9.73 11.64 -26.56
C GLY A 287 -10.27 11.45 -25.14
N HIS A 288 -10.33 10.19 -24.73
CA HIS A 288 -10.88 9.78 -23.44
C HIS A 288 -9.96 8.79 -22.72
N VAL A 289 -9.84 8.94 -21.41
CA VAL A 289 -9.11 8.01 -20.54
C VAL A 289 -10.02 7.48 -19.45
N THR A 290 -10.10 6.15 -19.30
CA THR A 290 -10.74 5.53 -18.13
C THR A 290 -9.66 5.03 -17.19
N HIS A 291 -9.70 5.47 -15.92
CA HIS A 291 -8.76 5.04 -14.89
C HIS A 291 -9.50 4.48 -13.67
N LEU A 292 -9.11 3.26 -13.27
CA LEU A 292 -9.73 2.56 -12.15
C LEU A 292 -8.89 2.74 -10.88
N LEU A 293 -9.52 3.27 -9.85
CA LEU A 293 -9.00 3.30 -8.49
C LEU A 293 -9.77 2.27 -7.64
N SER A 294 -9.28 1.97 -6.43
CA SER A 294 -9.88 0.96 -5.54
C SER A 294 -11.38 1.18 -5.29
N HIS A 295 -11.85 2.44 -5.23
CA HIS A 295 -13.23 2.79 -4.90
C HIS A 295 -13.89 3.75 -5.91
N ARG A 296 -13.19 4.08 -7.00
CA ARG A 296 -13.62 5.06 -7.99
C ARG A 296 -13.25 4.63 -9.39
N ARG A 297 -14.10 4.98 -10.35
CA ARG A 297 -13.82 4.94 -11.77
C ARG A 297 -13.75 6.38 -12.25
N LEU A 298 -12.64 6.78 -12.80
CA LEU A 298 -12.44 8.10 -13.38
C LEU A 298 -12.62 8.01 -14.89
N GLU A 299 -13.55 8.78 -15.42
CA GLU A 299 -13.79 8.95 -16.86
C GLU A 299 -13.33 10.36 -17.23
N VAL A 300 -12.22 10.46 -17.94
CA VAL A 300 -11.55 11.72 -18.23
C VAL A 300 -11.66 12.05 -19.69
N VAL A 301 -12.21 13.20 -20.01
CA VAL A 301 -12.15 13.82 -21.35
C VAL A 301 -10.85 14.62 -21.40
N VAL A 302 -10.01 14.35 -22.40
CA VAL A 302 -8.77 15.07 -22.63
C VAL A 302 -9.00 16.15 -23.68
N VAL A 303 -8.70 17.39 -23.32
CA VAL A 303 -8.76 18.52 -24.26
C VAL A 303 -7.36 19.13 -24.42
N VAL A 304 -7.04 19.54 -25.65
CA VAL A 304 -5.73 20.08 -26.03
C VAL A 304 -5.88 21.52 -26.49
N GLY A 305 -4.96 22.35 -26.03
CA GLY A 305 -4.83 23.77 -26.39
C GLY A 305 -3.37 24.19 -26.52
N ARG A 306 -3.11 25.51 -26.50
CA ARG A 306 -1.77 26.09 -26.58
C ARG A 306 -1.43 26.89 -25.34
N THR A 307 -0.14 26.92 -24.99
CA THR A 307 0.42 27.68 -23.87
C THR A 307 1.81 28.22 -24.26
N ASP A 308 2.27 29.25 -23.58
CA ASP A 308 3.66 29.71 -23.65
C ASP A 308 4.55 29.04 -22.57
N GLU A 309 3.95 28.29 -21.62
CA GLU A 309 4.63 27.68 -20.48
C GLU A 309 4.50 26.16 -20.52
N GLY A 310 5.54 25.48 -20.99
CA GLY A 310 5.62 23.99 -20.97
C GLY A 310 6.68 23.48 -20.01
N ARG A 311 6.49 22.25 -19.49
CA ARG A 311 7.45 21.53 -18.62
C ARG A 311 7.69 20.14 -19.15
N LEU A 312 8.89 19.60 -18.91
CA LEU A 312 9.22 18.21 -19.26
C LEU A 312 8.58 17.27 -18.23
N PRO A 313 7.66 16.37 -18.62
CA PRO A 313 6.99 15.46 -17.69
C PRO A 313 7.96 14.50 -17.00
N ASP A 314 9.01 14.03 -17.71
CA ASP A 314 9.97 13.05 -17.19
C ASP A 314 10.82 13.57 -16.02
N ALA A 315 10.89 14.89 -15.84
CA ALA A 315 11.58 15.52 -14.74
C ALA A 315 10.72 15.68 -13.48
N LEU A 316 9.42 15.37 -13.56
CA LEU A 316 8.45 15.65 -12.50
C LEU A 316 7.69 14.37 -12.08
N PRO A 317 7.40 14.17 -10.76
CA PRO A 317 6.63 13.04 -10.32
C PRO A 317 5.16 13.18 -10.75
N THR A 318 4.71 12.33 -11.68
CA THR A 318 3.34 12.26 -12.21
C THR A 318 2.59 11.02 -11.71
N SER A 319 1.29 10.94 -11.94
CA SER A 319 0.52 9.72 -11.70
C SER A 319 0.34 8.93 -13.00
N SER A 320 0.08 7.63 -12.88
CA SER A 320 -0.25 6.78 -14.04
C SER A 320 -1.52 7.20 -14.79
N LEU A 321 -2.39 8.01 -14.17
CA LEU A 321 -3.49 8.67 -14.88
C LEU A 321 -2.96 9.81 -15.74
N ASP A 322 -2.08 10.64 -15.18
CA ASP A 322 -1.49 11.76 -15.90
C ASP A 322 -0.67 11.30 -17.10
N ASP A 323 0.14 10.26 -16.93
CA ASP A 323 0.94 9.68 -18.01
C ASP A 323 0.04 9.24 -19.18
N ARG A 324 -1.11 8.63 -18.89
CA ARG A 324 -2.09 8.23 -19.92
C ARG A 324 -2.84 9.38 -20.55
N VAL A 325 -3.13 10.43 -19.77
CA VAL A 325 -3.75 11.67 -20.28
C VAL A 325 -2.79 12.39 -21.22
N LEU A 326 -1.52 12.50 -20.82
CA LEU A 326 -0.48 13.11 -21.64
C LEU A 326 -0.25 12.32 -22.93
N ALA A 327 -0.19 11.00 -22.87
CA ALA A 327 -0.04 10.14 -24.06
C ALA A 327 -1.17 10.41 -25.08
N VAL A 328 -2.44 10.45 -24.64
CA VAL A 328 -3.58 10.75 -25.52
C VAL A 328 -3.47 12.16 -26.15
N ALA A 329 -2.97 13.12 -25.39
CA ALA A 329 -2.80 14.48 -25.90
C ALA A 329 -1.67 14.60 -26.93
N MET A 330 -0.55 13.90 -26.68
CA MET A 330 0.59 13.89 -27.60
C MET A 330 0.25 13.17 -28.91
N ASP A 331 -0.38 12.00 -28.85
CA ASP A 331 -0.84 11.25 -30.04
C ASP A 331 -1.76 12.12 -30.93
N HIS A 332 -2.62 12.95 -30.30
CA HIS A 332 -3.48 13.88 -31.04
C HIS A 332 -2.73 15.05 -31.67
N ALA A 333 -1.67 15.54 -31.05
CA ALA A 333 -0.89 16.65 -31.55
C ALA A 333 0.02 16.27 -32.73
N GLU A 334 0.37 14.98 -32.85
CA GLU A 334 1.18 14.43 -33.94
C GLU A 334 0.33 14.02 -35.15
N ALA A 335 -0.99 13.90 -35.01
CA ALA A 335 -1.94 13.48 -36.05
C ALA A 335 -2.51 14.67 -36.84
#